data_ed142aeb850fb2334cdecc52e4feedcb
#
_entry.id   ed142aeb850fb2334cdecc52e4feedcb
#
_cell.length_a   1.000
_cell.length_b   1.000
_cell.length_c   1.000
_cell.angle_alpha   90.00
_cell.angle_beta   90.00
_cell.angle_gamma   90.00
#
_symmetry.space_group_name_H-M   'P 1'
#
loop_
_entity.id
_entity.type
_entity.pdbx_description
1 polymer ?
#
loop_
_entity_poly.entity_id
_entity_poly.type
_entity_poly.pdbx_seq_one_letter_code
_entity_poly.pdbx_strand_id
1 'polypeptide(L)'
;DDAGTMEAAKFLLRMYVEKNDPAFRPALEKTIDFVLKSQYPVGGWPQRYPLMYDHPFQGKKDYSSFITLNDDVIPDATEFLIQCYQAMGLQGVKEPIMRAMYLMISLQQGEPYAGWADQYTVDDLKPAHARSYEPRSVNTGTTVRLINLMMDYYKLTADTRFLSGIPAAIRFLESMKLPESDVKKWKRQ
;
A
#
# COMPACT_ATOMS: atom_id res chain seq x y z
N ASP A 1 -10.55 1.97 -0.57
CA ASP A 1 -11.23 2.64 -1.67
C ASP A 1 -10.56 2.24 -2.98
N ASP A 2 -11.32 1.77 -3.95
CA ASP A 2 -10.84 1.15 -5.20
C ASP A 2 -10.07 2.13 -6.11
N ALA A 3 -8.90 2.59 -5.67
CA ALA A 3 -8.02 3.55 -6.36
C ALA A 3 -8.64 4.92 -6.72
N GLY A 4 -9.96 5.08 -6.69
CA GLY A 4 -10.65 6.26 -7.21
C GLY A 4 -10.15 7.61 -6.66
N THR A 5 -9.84 7.68 -5.36
CA THR A 5 -9.30 8.89 -4.75
C THR A 5 -7.89 9.20 -5.27
N MET A 6 -7.03 8.19 -5.36
CA MET A 6 -5.65 8.40 -5.81
C MET A 6 -5.55 8.62 -7.32
N GLU A 7 -6.40 7.99 -8.12
CA GLU A 7 -6.51 8.28 -9.56
C GLU A 7 -6.94 9.74 -9.80
N ALA A 8 -7.93 10.23 -9.06
CA ALA A 8 -8.35 11.63 -9.13
C ALA A 8 -7.22 12.58 -8.69
N ALA A 9 -6.47 12.23 -7.64
CA ALA A 9 -5.33 13.00 -7.15
C ALA A 9 -4.20 13.08 -8.19
N LYS A 10 -3.82 11.94 -8.79
CA LYS A 10 -2.80 11.85 -9.85
C LYS A 10 -3.25 12.63 -11.10
N PHE A 11 -4.53 12.52 -11.47
CA PHE A 11 -5.08 13.30 -12.58
C PHE A 11 -5.00 14.82 -12.33
N LEU A 12 -5.36 15.26 -11.13
CA LEU A 12 -5.30 16.67 -10.74
C LEU A 12 -3.85 17.21 -10.77
N LEU A 13 -2.89 16.43 -10.27
CA LEU A 13 -1.46 16.78 -10.36
C LEU A 13 -1.02 16.92 -11.82
N ARG A 14 -1.38 15.97 -12.67
CA ARG A 14 -1.05 16.02 -14.09
C ARG A 14 -1.66 17.25 -14.78
N MET A 15 -2.92 17.56 -14.50
CA MET A 15 -3.57 18.76 -15.02
C MET A 15 -2.85 20.04 -14.59
N TYR A 16 -2.45 20.14 -13.33
CA TYR A 16 -1.68 21.28 -12.83
C TYR A 16 -0.33 21.43 -13.55
N VAL A 17 0.41 20.34 -13.72
CA VAL A 17 1.76 20.35 -14.34
C VAL A 17 1.68 20.58 -15.83
N GLU A 18 0.84 19.82 -16.58
CA GLU A 18 0.77 19.87 -18.03
C GLU A 18 0.09 21.14 -18.56
N LYS A 19 -0.93 21.63 -17.87
CA LYS A 19 -1.63 22.86 -18.27
C LYS A 19 -0.93 24.12 -17.78
N ASN A 20 -0.06 24.00 -16.78
CA ASN A 20 0.58 25.12 -16.09
C ASN A 20 -0.45 26.19 -15.66
N ASP A 21 -1.63 25.74 -15.26
CA ASP A 21 -2.75 26.61 -14.86
C ASP A 21 -2.83 26.69 -13.32
N PRO A 22 -2.58 27.86 -12.73
CA PRO A 22 -2.62 28.03 -11.28
C PRO A 22 -4.01 27.79 -10.67
N ALA A 23 -5.08 27.75 -11.47
CA ALA A 23 -6.43 27.48 -10.99
C ALA A 23 -6.57 26.06 -10.37
N PHE A 24 -5.74 25.10 -10.79
CA PHE A 24 -5.73 23.75 -10.22
C PHE A 24 -5.02 23.66 -8.87
N ARG A 25 -4.15 24.64 -8.54
CA ARG A 25 -3.28 24.58 -7.36
C ARG A 25 -4.04 24.47 -6.04
N PRO A 26 -5.11 25.25 -5.75
CA PRO A 26 -5.82 25.15 -4.46
C PRO A 26 -6.46 23.77 -4.23
N ALA A 27 -6.98 23.14 -5.28
CA ALA A 27 -7.55 21.79 -5.20
C ALA A 27 -6.45 20.73 -4.98
N LEU A 28 -5.32 20.87 -5.67
CA LEU A 28 -4.17 19.99 -5.51
C LEU A 28 -3.57 20.08 -4.10
N GLU A 29 -3.40 21.28 -3.55
CA GLU A 29 -2.91 21.48 -2.18
C GLU A 29 -3.84 20.84 -1.13
N LYS A 30 -5.16 20.96 -1.30
CA LYS A 30 -6.13 20.25 -0.44
C LYS A 30 -6.01 18.74 -0.56
N THR A 31 -5.76 18.23 -1.75
CA THR A 31 -5.59 16.80 -1.99
C THR A 31 -4.31 16.28 -1.32
N ILE A 32 -3.20 17.00 -1.46
CA ILE A 32 -1.93 16.68 -0.80
C ILE A 32 -2.12 16.69 0.73
N ASP A 33 -2.75 17.73 1.26
CA ASP A 33 -3.05 17.87 2.70
C ASP A 33 -3.92 16.70 3.20
N PHE A 34 -4.94 16.30 2.43
CA PHE A 34 -5.76 15.13 2.74
C PHE A 34 -4.94 13.85 2.83
N VAL A 35 -4.07 13.58 1.86
CA VAL A 35 -3.21 12.38 1.85
C VAL A 35 -2.26 12.39 3.03
N LEU A 36 -1.63 13.54 3.33
CA LEU A 36 -0.73 13.67 4.48
C LEU A 36 -1.45 13.51 5.82
N LYS A 37 -2.64 14.09 5.99
CA LYS A 37 -3.43 13.98 7.22
C LYS A 37 -4.00 12.58 7.45
N SER A 38 -4.26 11.84 6.39
CA SER A 38 -4.77 10.48 6.49
C SER A 38 -3.68 9.44 6.77
N GLN A 39 -2.40 9.80 6.66
CA GLN A 39 -1.29 8.90 6.95
C GLN A 39 -1.15 8.66 8.46
N TYR A 40 -1.06 7.39 8.87
CA TYR A 40 -0.70 7.05 10.24
C TYR A 40 0.75 7.45 10.55
N PRO A 41 1.08 7.77 11.82
CA PRO A 41 2.46 8.10 12.22
C PRO A 41 3.48 7.03 11.84
N VAL A 42 3.08 5.77 11.78
CA VAL A 42 3.92 4.64 11.35
C VAL A 42 4.16 4.58 9.83
N GLY A 43 3.45 5.38 9.02
CA GLY A 43 3.66 5.50 7.58
C GLY A 43 2.60 4.88 6.68
N GLY A 44 1.66 4.10 7.23
CA GLY A 44 0.58 3.48 6.46
C GLY A 44 -0.67 4.36 6.33
N TRP A 45 -1.61 3.93 5.51
CA TRP A 45 -2.93 4.57 5.36
C TRP A 45 -4.05 3.60 5.67
N PRO A 46 -5.17 4.11 6.25
CA PRO A 46 -6.41 3.37 6.37
C PRO A 46 -7.10 3.22 5.02
N GLN A 47 -8.00 2.25 4.91
CA GLN A 47 -8.83 2.12 3.70
C GLN A 47 -9.79 3.30 3.54
N ARG A 48 -10.22 3.91 4.65
CA ARG A 48 -11.12 5.07 4.66
C ARG A 48 -10.63 6.14 5.62
N TYR A 49 -10.80 7.39 5.21
CA TYR A 49 -10.53 8.55 6.04
C TYR A 49 -11.61 9.63 5.77
N PRO A 50 -12.16 10.32 6.81
CA PRO A 50 -11.86 10.17 8.24
C PRO A 50 -12.18 8.80 8.81
N LEU A 51 -11.49 8.45 9.89
CA LEU A 51 -11.68 7.15 10.55
C LEU A 51 -13.10 7.07 11.14
N MET A 52 -13.79 5.97 10.86
CA MET A 52 -15.17 5.73 11.28
C MET A 52 -15.22 4.55 12.27
N TYR A 53 -14.63 4.72 13.44
CA TYR A 53 -14.51 3.67 14.45
C TYR A 53 -15.84 3.12 14.97
N ASP A 54 -16.93 3.91 14.85
CA ASP A 54 -18.22 3.63 15.48
C ASP A 54 -19.25 3.00 14.53
N HIS A 55 -18.85 2.67 13.31
CA HIS A 55 -19.76 2.04 12.35
C HIS A 55 -19.35 0.59 12.05
N PRO A 56 -19.77 -0.37 12.90
CA PRO A 56 -19.51 -1.77 12.60
C PRO A 56 -20.24 -2.16 11.32
N PHE A 57 -19.49 -2.61 10.32
CA PHE A 57 -20.11 -3.17 9.11
C PHE A 57 -20.70 -4.55 9.45
N GLN A 58 -22.00 -4.68 9.30
CA GLN A 58 -22.74 -5.92 9.61
C GLN A 58 -22.48 -6.48 11.03
N GLY A 59 -22.38 -5.61 12.02
CA GLY A 59 -22.14 -6.00 13.42
C GLY A 59 -20.71 -6.42 13.74
N LYS A 60 -19.75 -6.33 12.81
CA LYS A 60 -18.34 -6.59 13.03
C LYS A 60 -17.56 -5.29 13.18
N LYS A 61 -16.43 -5.37 13.90
CA LYS A 61 -15.49 -4.25 14.05
C LYS A 61 -15.12 -3.70 12.66
N ASP A 62 -15.14 -2.39 12.52
CA ASP A 62 -14.77 -1.74 11.27
C ASP A 62 -13.30 -2.00 10.92
N TYR A 63 -13.07 -2.66 9.79
CA TYR A 63 -11.75 -2.97 9.27
C TYR A 63 -11.14 -1.80 8.46
N SER A 64 -11.93 -0.79 8.13
CA SER A 64 -11.48 0.31 7.28
C SER A 64 -10.43 1.20 7.93
N SER A 65 -10.19 1.02 9.24
CA SER A 65 -9.12 1.68 10.00
C SER A 65 -7.79 0.91 10.01
N PHE A 66 -7.72 -0.29 9.46
CA PHE A 66 -6.46 -1.02 9.38
C PHE A 66 -5.51 -0.42 8.35
N ILE A 67 -4.20 -0.61 8.56
CA ILE A 67 -3.18 -0.33 7.53
C ILE A 67 -3.46 -1.29 6.37
N THR A 68 -3.72 -0.74 5.18
CA THR A 68 -4.27 -1.50 4.05
C THR A 68 -3.26 -1.58 2.90
N LEU A 69 -2.84 -2.81 2.58
CA LEU A 69 -1.94 -3.11 1.45
C LEU A 69 -2.69 -3.59 0.20
N ASN A 70 -3.84 -4.24 0.38
CA ASN A 70 -4.70 -4.57 -0.75
C ASN A 70 -5.38 -3.31 -1.32
N ASP A 71 -6.04 -3.45 -2.46
CA ASP A 71 -6.67 -2.34 -3.17
C ASP A 71 -5.70 -1.15 -3.45
N ASP A 72 -4.39 -1.44 -3.47
CA ASP A 72 -3.26 -0.54 -3.75
C ASP A 72 -3.24 0.79 -2.94
N VAL A 73 -3.89 0.83 -1.78
CA VAL A 73 -4.05 2.05 -0.97
C VAL A 73 -2.71 2.71 -0.63
N ILE A 74 -1.76 1.93 -0.08
CA ILE A 74 -0.45 2.48 0.30
C ILE A 74 0.46 2.71 -0.92
N PRO A 75 0.60 1.78 -1.87
CA PRO A 75 1.35 2.03 -3.09
C PRO A 75 0.91 3.30 -3.82
N ASP A 76 -0.39 3.47 -4.05
CA ASP A 76 -0.93 4.62 -4.77
C ASP A 76 -0.75 5.94 -4.05
N ALA A 77 -0.99 5.97 -2.72
CA ALA A 77 -0.75 7.17 -1.92
C ALA A 77 0.74 7.56 -1.91
N THR A 78 1.62 6.57 -1.80
CA THR A 78 3.08 6.79 -1.82
C THR A 78 3.53 7.28 -3.19
N GLU A 79 3.05 6.67 -4.28
CA GLU A 79 3.34 7.09 -5.65
C GLU A 79 2.89 8.52 -5.92
N PHE A 80 1.67 8.88 -5.52
CA PHE A 80 1.18 10.26 -5.64
C PHE A 80 2.09 11.27 -4.94
N LEU A 81 2.52 10.98 -3.71
CA LEU A 81 3.45 11.86 -2.99
C LEU A 81 4.83 11.94 -3.67
N ILE A 82 5.33 10.82 -4.22
CA ILE A 82 6.58 10.81 -5.02
C ILE A 82 6.43 11.71 -6.26
N GLN A 83 5.32 11.62 -6.97
CA GLN A 83 5.04 12.47 -8.13
C GLN A 83 4.95 13.95 -7.73
N CYS A 84 4.32 14.28 -6.59
CA CYS A 84 4.31 15.65 -6.06
C CYS A 84 5.73 16.15 -5.73
N TYR A 85 6.56 15.30 -5.11
CA TYR A 85 7.95 15.64 -4.84
C TYR A 85 8.74 15.94 -6.12
N GLN A 86 8.61 15.08 -7.12
CA GLN A 86 9.34 15.18 -8.39
C GLN A 86 8.87 16.36 -9.25
N ALA A 87 7.56 16.54 -9.38
CA ALA A 87 6.99 17.54 -10.29
C ALA A 87 6.95 18.95 -9.70
N MET A 88 6.79 19.08 -8.37
CA MET A 88 6.62 20.37 -7.71
C MET A 88 7.81 20.74 -6.80
N GLY A 89 8.79 19.87 -6.59
CA GLY A 89 9.89 20.07 -5.64
C GLY A 89 9.42 20.13 -4.18
N LEU A 90 8.27 19.54 -3.85
CA LEU A 90 7.61 19.67 -2.55
C LEU A 90 8.35 18.89 -1.46
N GLN A 91 9.28 19.54 -0.75
CA GLN A 91 10.15 18.89 0.24
C GLN A 91 9.39 18.29 1.44
N GLY A 92 8.26 18.88 1.82
CA GLY A 92 7.45 18.44 2.98
C GLY A 92 6.88 17.02 2.86
N VAL A 93 6.82 16.43 1.65
CA VAL A 93 6.32 15.07 1.45
C VAL A 93 7.43 14.00 1.55
N LYS A 94 8.70 14.39 1.59
CA LYS A 94 9.83 13.45 1.57
C LYS A 94 9.81 12.48 2.76
N GLU A 95 9.62 13.01 3.94
CA GLU A 95 9.59 12.21 5.17
C GLU A 95 8.36 11.28 5.22
N PRO A 96 7.12 11.71 4.91
CA PRO A 96 5.97 10.83 4.71
C PRO A 96 6.21 9.68 3.70
N ILE A 97 6.85 9.96 2.56
CA ILE A 97 7.23 8.96 1.57
C ILE A 97 8.16 7.91 2.20
N MET A 98 9.23 8.36 2.86
CA MET A 98 10.21 7.46 3.46
C MET A 98 9.60 6.59 4.56
N ARG A 99 8.71 7.16 5.40
CA ARG A 99 7.97 6.37 6.39
C ARG A 99 7.14 5.26 5.75
N ALA A 100 6.40 5.58 4.69
CA ALA A 100 5.61 4.59 3.97
C ALA A 100 6.48 3.48 3.38
N MET A 101 7.59 3.84 2.72
CA MET A 101 8.51 2.88 2.11
C MET A 101 9.11 1.92 3.16
N TYR A 102 9.60 2.45 4.29
CA TYR A 102 10.20 1.61 5.34
C TYR A 102 9.16 0.79 6.11
N LEU A 103 7.94 1.27 6.21
CA LEU A 103 6.86 0.46 6.78
C LEU A 103 6.69 -0.85 6.01
N MET A 104 6.81 -0.85 4.68
CA MET A 104 6.68 -2.09 3.88
C MET A 104 7.72 -3.14 4.28
N ILE A 105 8.94 -2.75 4.63
CA ILE A 105 9.96 -3.67 5.16
C ILE A 105 9.49 -4.25 6.50
N SER A 106 8.97 -3.40 7.38
CA SER A 106 8.57 -3.77 8.75
C SER A 106 7.33 -4.69 8.79
N LEU A 107 6.48 -4.63 7.75
CA LEU A 107 5.26 -5.44 7.65
C LEU A 107 5.52 -6.86 7.11
N GLN A 108 6.70 -7.14 6.55
CA GLN A 108 7.03 -8.48 6.10
C GLN A 108 7.04 -9.46 7.27
N GLN A 109 6.36 -10.59 7.11
CA GLN A 109 6.31 -11.62 8.13
C GLN A 109 7.60 -12.46 8.14
N GLY A 110 7.87 -13.12 9.28
CA GLY A 110 9.02 -14.00 9.43
C GLY A 110 8.83 -15.37 8.75
N GLU A 111 9.95 -16.10 8.58
CA GLU A 111 9.93 -17.47 8.11
C GLU A 111 9.03 -18.36 9.00
N PRO A 112 8.32 -19.35 8.46
CA PRO A 112 8.34 -19.77 7.05
C PRO A 112 7.38 -18.99 6.12
N TYR A 113 6.61 -18.04 6.64
CA TYR A 113 5.59 -17.29 5.91
C TYR A 113 6.07 -15.87 5.56
N ALA A 114 7.28 -15.77 5.00
CA ALA A 114 8.00 -14.51 4.77
C ALA A 114 7.41 -13.65 3.65
N GLY A 115 6.11 -13.35 3.72
CA GLY A 115 5.39 -12.49 2.78
C GLY A 115 4.63 -11.39 3.49
N TRP A 116 3.63 -10.82 2.83
CA TRP A 116 2.77 -9.75 3.33
C TRP A 116 1.31 -10.16 3.36
N ALA A 117 0.61 -9.71 4.39
CA ALA A 117 -0.84 -9.79 4.51
C ALA A 117 -1.51 -8.62 3.77
N ASP A 118 -2.83 -8.69 3.59
CA ASP A 118 -3.61 -7.63 2.95
C ASP A 118 -3.80 -6.42 3.87
N GLN A 119 -3.90 -6.66 5.18
CA GLN A 119 -4.13 -5.60 6.16
C GLN A 119 -3.41 -5.89 7.47
N TYR A 120 -3.11 -4.80 8.21
CA TYR A 120 -2.39 -4.86 9.47
C TYR A 120 -3.05 -3.95 10.51
N THR A 121 -3.00 -4.39 11.76
CA THR A 121 -3.34 -3.54 12.91
C THR A 121 -2.37 -2.36 13.00
N VAL A 122 -2.87 -1.20 13.48
CA VAL A 122 -2.04 0.01 13.61
C VAL A 122 -1.11 -0.08 14.83
N ASP A 123 -1.58 -0.71 15.90
CA ASP A 123 -0.89 -0.69 17.20
C ASP A 123 0.31 -1.63 17.27
N ASP A 124 0.20 -2.83 16.69
CA ASP A 124 1.23 -3.87 16.80
C ASP A 124 1.70 -4.44 15.45
N LEU A 125 1.24 -3.84 14.33
CA LEU A 125 1.64 -4.16 12.96
C LEU A 125 1.51 -5.65 12.61
N LYS A 126 0.47 -6.31 13.14
CA LYS A 126 0.20 -7.71 12.85
C LYS A 126 -0.86 -7.88 11.76
N PRO A 127 -0.79 -8.94 10.98
CA PRO A 127 -1.85 -9.28 10.03
C PRO A 127 -3.22 -9.23 10.69
N ALA A 128 -4.19 -8.58 10.05
CA ALA A 128 -5.53 -8.38 10.55
C ALA A 128 -6.56 -9.11 9.69
N HIS A 129 -7.67 -9.52 10.32
CA HIS A 129 -8.83 -10.02 9.60
C HIS A 129 -9.74 -8.85 9.23
N ALA A 130 -10.12 -8.74 7.98
CA ALA A 130 -11.01 -7.70 7.51
C ALA A 130 -12.32 -8.24 6.96
N ARG A 131 -12.52 -8.23 5.64
CA ARG A 131 -13.71 -8.81 4.99
C ARG A 131 -13.74 -10.34 5.18
N SER A 132 -14.89 -10.97 5.00
CA SER A 132 -15.06 -12.42 5.24
C SER A 132 -14.07 -13.31 4.47
N TYR A 133 -13.58 -12.83 3.33
CA TYR A 133 -12.61 -13.50 2.45
C TYR A 133 -11.17 -12.99 2.64
N GLU A 134 -10.93 -12.11 3.60
CA GLU A 134 -9.61 -11.57 3.94
C GLU A 134 -9.20 -12.02 5.35
N PRO A 135 -8.72 -13.26 5.48
CA PRO A 135 -8.31 -13.80 6.78
C PRO A 135 -7.02 -13.14 7.27
N ARG A 136 -6.76 -13.31 8.56
CA ARG A 136 -5.47 -12.94 9.17
C ARG A 136 -4.37 -13.88 8.67
N SER A 137 -3.90 -13.66 7.47
CA SER A 137 -2.85 -14.50 6.84
C SER A 137 -2.03 -13.71 5.84
N VAL A 138 -0.86 -14.26 5.52
CA VAL A 138 -0.07 -13.77 4.37
C VAL A 138 -0.81 -14.11 3.07
N ASN A 139 -0.81 -13.18 2.13
CA ASN A 139 -1.43 -13.31 0.81
C ASN A 139 -0.34 -13.40 -0.27
N THR A 140 -0.41 -14.43 -1.11
CA THR A 140 0.59 -14.65 -2.18
C THR A 140 0.54 -13.55 -3.24
N GLY A 141 -0.65 -13.06 -3.62
CA GLY A 141 -0.81 -11.97 -4.57
C GLY A 141 -0.22 -10.66 -4.04
N THR A 142 -0.55 -10.29 -2.81
CA THR A 142 0.03 -9.12 -2.13
C THR A 142 1.54 -9.27 -1.99
N THR A 143 2.05 -10.47 -1.66
CA THR A 143 3.50 -10.74 -1.59
C THR A 143 4.20 -10.48 -2.92
N VAL A 144 3.65 -10.94 -4.05
CA VAL A 144 4.24 -10.68 -5.38
C VAL A 144 4.26 -9.17 -5.69
N ARG A 145 3.17 -8.46 -5.40
CA ARG A 145 3.11 -7.01 -5.61
C ARG A 145 4.15 -6.27 -4.77
N LEU A 146 4.28 -6.64 -3.50
CA LEU A 146 5.24 -6.00 -2.59
C LEU A 146 6.70 -6.30 -2.97
N ILE A 147 7.03 -7.50 -3.47
CA ILE A 147 8.36 -7.77 -4.03
C ILE A 147 8.69 -6.79 -5.16
N ASN A 148 7.77 -6.59 -6.11
CA ASN A 148 7.97 -5.64 -7.21
C ASN A 148 8.13 -4.21 -6.69
N LEU A 149 7.27 -3.79 -5.76
CA LEU A 149 7.33 -2.47 -5.13
C LEU A 149 8.66 -2.23 -4.40
N MET A 150 9.17 -3.24 -3.67
CA MET A 150 10.49 -3.18 -3.02
C MET A 150 11.63 -2.99 -4.02
N MET A 151 11.58 -3.68 -5.16
CA MET A 151 12.56 -3.49 -6.23
C MET A 151 12.50 -2.08 -6.82
N ASP A 152 11.30 -1.51 -6.98
CA ASP A 152 11.12 -0.15 -7.47
C ASP A 152 11.62 0.89 -6.46
N TYR A 153 11.37 0.68 -5.17
CA TYR A 153 11.95 1.52 -4.12
C TYR A 153 13.48 1.45 -4.08
N TYR A 154 14.07 0.28 -4.29
CA TYR A 154 15.51 0.16 -4.45
C TYR A 154 16.03 0.95 -5.65
N LYS A 155 15.40 0.85 -6.82
CA LYS A 155 15.78 1.61 -8.02
C LYS A 155 15.70 3.13 -7.78
N LEU A 156 14.70 3.57 -7.02
CA LEU A 156 14.48 4.98 -6.72
C LEU A 156 15.48 5.54 -5.71
N THR A 157 15.88 4.75 -4.71
CA THR A 157 16.65 5.20 -3.54
C THR A 157 18.09 4.68 -3.47
N ALA A 158 18.41 3.61 -4.21
CA ALA A 158 19.61 2.79 -4.09
C ALA A 158 19.82 2.16 -2.69
N ASP A 159 18.77 2.12 -1.86
CA ASP A 159 18.83 1.55 -0.50
C ASP A 159 18.63 0.03 -0.55
N THR A 160 19.69 -0.72 -0.28
CA THR A 160 19.69 -2.19 -0.32
C THR A 160 18.80 -2.85 0.73
N ARG A 161 18.33 -2.12 1.76
CA ARG A 161 17.38 -2.64 2.74
C ARG A 161 16.09 -3.11 2.09
N PHE A 162 15.66 -2.47 1.00
CA PHE A 162 14.47 -2.90 0.25
C PHE A 162 14.63 -4.28 -0.41
N LEU A 163 15.86 -4.74 -0.66
CA LEU A 163 16.11 -6.05 -1.25
C LEU A 163 16.25 -7.17 -0.21
N SER A 164 16.47 -6.84 1.05
CA SER A 164 16.89 -7.79 2.08
C SER A 164 15.88 -8.92 2.34
N GLY A 165 14.57 -8.62 2.28
CA GLY A 165 13.51 -9.58 2.53
C GLY A 165 13.05 -10.38 1.30
N ILE A 166 13.45 -9.97 0.08
CA ILE A 166 12.98 -10.57 -1.17
C ILE A 166 13.33 -12.06 -1.30
N PRO A 167 14.55 -12.52 -0.98
CA PRO A 167 14.87 -13.95 -1.10
C PRO A 167 13.99 -14.85 -0.21
N ALA A 168 13.65 -14.41 0.99
CA ALA A 168 12.76 -15.14 1.88
C ALA A 168 11.31 -15.17 1.33
N ALA A 169 10.83 -14.05 0.80
CA ALA A 169 9.51 -13.97 0.18
C ALA A 169 9.40 -14.88 -1.07
N ILE A 170 10.45 -14.97 -1.86
CA ILE A 170 10.49 -15.89 -3.02
C ILE A 170 10.42 -17.35 -2.55
N ARG A 171 11.21 -17.76 -1.54
CA ARG A 171 11.13 -19.13 -0.97
C ARG A 171 9.72 -19.44 -0.47
N PHE A 172 9.08 -18.51 0.23
CA PHE A 172 7.69 -18.66 0.65
C PHE A 172 6.75 -18.89 -0.54
N LEU A 173 6.82 -18.06 -1.59
CA LEU A 173 5.99 -18.23 -2.79
C LEU A 173 6.25 -19.57 -3.49
N GLU A 174 7.49 -20.02 -3.55
CA GLU A 174 7.86 -21.33 -4.12
C GLU A 174 7.25 -22.48 -3.32
N SER A 175 7.21 -22.37 -1.97
CA SER A 175 6.61 -23.38 -1.11
C SER A 175 5.07 -23.47 -1.28
N MET A 176 4.44 -22.41 -1.79
CA MET A 176 2.99 -22.33 -2.01
C MET A 176 2.55 -22.81 -3.40
N LYS A 177 3.48 -23.21 -4.27
CA LYS A 177 3.14 -23.71 -5.61
C LYS A 177 2.31 -24.98 -5.52
N LEU A 178 1.18 -24.97 -6.23
CA LEU A 178 0.36 -26.15 -6.40
C LEU A 178 1.04 -27.17 -7.33
N PRO A 179 0.84 -28.48 -7.10
CA PRO A 179 1.26 -29.51 -8.03
C PRO A 179 0.67 -29.28 -9.43
N GLU A 180 1.43 -29.60 -10.49
CA GLU A 180 0.95 -29.43 -11.88
C GLU A 180 -0.37 -30.17 -12.16
N SER A 181 -0.58 -31.33 -11.52
CA SER A 181 -1.84 -32.09 -11.59
C SER A 181 -3.06 -31.27 -11.18
N ASP A 182 -2.91 -30.43 -10.15
CA ASP A 182 -4.01 -29.63 -9.61
C ASP A 182 -4.24 -28.39 -10.48
N VAL A 183 -3.18 -27.76 -11.01
CA VAL A 183 -3.28 -26.64 -11.95
C VAL A 183 -4.02 -27.03 -13.23
N LYS A 184 -3.81 -28.27 -13.73
CA LYS A 184 -4.51 -28.77 -14.94
C LYS A 184 -6.01 -28.96 -14.72
N LYS A 185 -6.47 -29.27 -13.51
CA LYS A 185 -7.92 -29.36 -13.19
C LYS A 185 -8.60 -28.00 -13.28
N TRP A 186 -7.98 -26.94 -12.83
CA TRP A 186 -8.56 -25.57 -12.86
C TRP A 186 -8.70 -24.99 -14.27
N LYS A 187 -7.83 -25.38 -15.20
CA LYS A 187 -7.90 -24.91 -16.61
C LYS A 187 -9.01 -25.59 -17.44
N ARG A 188 -9.71 -26.58 -16.88
CA ARG A 188 -10.75 -27.35 -17.58
C ARG A 188 -12.19 -27.02 -17.13
N GLN A 189 -12.36 -26.09 -16.21
CA GLN A 189 -13.63 -25.51 -15.78
C GLN A 189 -13.81 -24.11 -16.38
#